data_10d221c55ae63d74dba4beac499ba664
#
_entry.id   10d221c55ae63d74dba4beac499ba664
#
_cell.length_a   1.000
_cell.length_b   1.000
_cell.length_c   1.000
_cell.angle_alpha   90.00
_cell.angle_beta   90.00
_cell.angle_gamma   90.00
#
_symmetry.space_group_name_H-M   'P 1'
#
loop_
_entity.id
_entity.type
_entity.pdbx_description
1 polymer ?
#
loop_
_entity_poly.entity_id
_entity_poly.type
_entity_poly.pdbx_seq_one_letter_code
_entity_poly.pdbx_strand_id
1 'polypeptide(L)'
;MLREQLWFDFCDDLPIEIEQRIDEGILEAERFKERAEQVKEMPRGAARTAAGAELLEQLCALENPQGKDEPSDLPGIKAASVGEPKEKAEADCDKIYGAWLGRCAGCLLGQPVEGWRRARINGLLKETGNLPLQNYISSDIGPVLREKYNVRDDGHAYGAEKTGWINNVSYMPEDDDTNYTLIALKLVEQYGRDFTPDDAAENWLMNLPLLHLCTAERVAYINLAQSVFPPESALYRNPYREWIGAQIRGDLFGYICPGDMETAAEMAWRDASISHVKNGIYGEMWIASMLAKAAVNDDMPTIIRSGMKQIPKKSRLYEELAEILSRFESGDTAEETKAYILGKYDENNQHHWCHTVSNAAIVAMGLLWGKKDFTYTMELCLTMGFDTDCNCATAGSVLGMVLGAQLLPEVWTAPLNDRVLSGVDGFGLVHISDMAARTQALAE
;
A
#
# COMPACT_ATOMS: atom_id res chain seq x y z
N MET A 1 13.58 -10.14 -21.17
CA MET A 1 12.43 -10.45 -20.27
C MET A 1 12.88 -10.87 -18.90
N LEU A 2 13.33 -12.14 -18.62
CA LEU A 2 13.73 -12.54 -17.24
C LEU A 2 14.93 -11.73 -16.68
N ARG A 3 15.89 -11.36 -17.52
CA ARG A 3 17.06 -10.57 -17.11
C ARG A 3 16.77 -9.08 -16.85
N GLU A 4 15.59 -8.62 -17.19
CA GLU A 4 15.12 -7.25 -17.04
C GLU A 4 14.19 -7.09 -15.83
N GLN A 5 13.91 -8.21 -15.14
CA GLN A 5 13.10 -8.18 -13.92
C GLN A 5 13.83 -7.45 -12.80
N LEU A 6 13.12 -6.58 -12.10
CA LEU A 6 13.60 -5.82 -10.96
C LEU A 6 13.60 -6.68 -9.69
N TRP A 7 14.31 -6.21 -8.66
CA TRP A 7 14.29 -6.76 -7.30
C TRP A 7 14.80 -8.21 -7.16
N PHE A 8 15.68 -8.65 -8.06
CA PHE A 8 16.35 -9.97 -8.01
C PHE A 8 17.81 -9.89 -7.62
N ASP A 9 18.45 -8.75 -7.84
CA ASP A 9 19.88 -8.55 -7.56
C ASP A 9 20.02 -7.39 -6.57
N PHE A 10 20.27 -7.71 -5.32
CA PHE A 10 20.41 -6.73 -4.25
C PHE A 10 21.46 -5.64 -4.53
N CYS A 11 22.40 -5.88 -5.45
CA CYS A 11 23.36 -4.86 -5.87
C CYS A 11 22.72 -3.75 -6.70
N ASP A 12 21.59 -4.01 -7.37
CA ASP A 12 20.80 -2.97 -8.05
C ASP A 12 20.12 -2.07 -7.05
N ASP A 13 19.83 -2.57 -5.85
CA ASP A 13 18.99 -1.97 -4.82
C ASP A 13 19.79 -1.23 -3.71
N LEU A 14 21.14 -1.32 -3.74
CA LEU A 14 22.02 -0.67 -2.74
C LEU A 14 21.79 0.86 -2.59
N PRO A 15 21.53 1.64 -3.65
CA PRO A 15 21.18 3.05 -3.48
C PRO A 15 19.91 3.25 -2.63
N ILE A 16 18.91 2.39 -2.77
CA ILE A 16 17.68 2.44 -1.96
C ILE A 16 17.98 2.05 -0.51
N GLU A 17 18.85 1.06 -0.27
CA GLU A 17 19.28 0.72 1.11
C GLU A 17 19.92 1.91 1.83
N ILE A 18 20.66 2.75 1.11
CA ILE A 18 21.24 3.95 1.70
C ILE A 18 20.17 4.99 2.03
N GLU A 19 19.23 5.24 1.13
CA GLU A 19 18.11 6.16 1.41
C GLU A 19 17.26 5.65 2.58
N GLN A 20 16.97 4.34 2.63
CA GLN A 20 16.28 3.71 3.76
C GLN A 20 17.00 3.94 5.08
N ARG A 21 18.32 3.79 5.12
CA ARG A 21 19.10 4.03 6.35
C ARG A 21 19.14 5.49 6.77
N ILE A 22 19.25 6.40 5.82
CA ILE A 22 19.20 7.84 6.10
C ILE A 22 17.84 8.19 6.70
N ASP A 23 16.77 7.64 6.15
CA ASP A 23 15.41 7.84 6.66
C ASP A 23 15.20 7.23 8.07
N GLU A 24 15.85 6.12 8.37
CA GLU A 24 15.95 5.54 9.72
C GLU A 24 16.82 6.38 10.70
N GLY A 25 17.35 7.55 10.28
CA GLY A 25 18.17 8.42 11.09
C GLY A 25 19.67 8.08 11.09
N ILE A 26 20.10 7.11 10.28
CA ILE A 26 21.53 6.72 10.16
C ILE A 26 22.22 7.59 9.10
N LEU A 27 22.40 8.87 9.40
CA LEU A 27 22.94 9.87 8.47
C LEU A 27 24.35 9.51 7.92
N GLU A 28 25.12 8.75 8.68
CA GLU A 28 26.44 8.28 8.22
C GLU A 28 26.39 7.41 6.96
N ALA A 29 25.24 6.80 6.64
CA ALA A 29 25.05 6.02 5.42
C ALA A 29 25.28 6.85 4.16
N GLU A 30 25.08 8.18 4.22
CA GLU A 30 25.25 9.09 3.07
C GLU A 30 26.66 8.99 2.44
N ARG A 31 27.69 8.74 3.22
CA ARG A 31 29.07 8.59 2.73
C ARG A 31 29.27 7.43 1.76
N PHE A 32 28.32 6.50 1.70
CA PHE A 32 28.39 5.32 0.84
C PHE A 32 27.62 5.45 -0.48
N LYS A 33 26.92 6.59 -0.75
CA LYS A 33 26.12 6.80 -1.96
C LYS A 33 26.90 6.55 -3.24
N GLU A 34 28.09 7.15 -3.37
CA GLU A 34 28.94 6.98 -4.56
C GLU A 34 29.38 5.52 -4.72
N ARG A 35 29.71 4.83 -3.62
CA ARG A 35 30.11 3.41 -3.66
C ARG A 35 28.95 2.50 -4.07
N ALA A 36 27.73 2.78 -3.63
CA ALA A 36 26.55 2.03 -4.02
C ALA A 36 26.28 2.15 -5.53
N GLU A 37 26.34 3.36 -6.08
CA GLU A 37 26.20 3.55 -7.53
C GLU A 37 27.31 2.85 -8.31
N GLN A 38 28.55 2.92 -7.85
CA GLN A 38 29.66 2.18 -8.48
C GLN A 38 29.40 0.67 -8.51
N VAL A 39 28.92 0.08 -7.41
CA VAL A 39 28.60 -1.35 -7.35
C VAL A 39 27.44 -1.69 -8.27
N LYS A 40 26.40 -0.85 -8.30
CA LYS A 40 25.24 -1.03 -9.19
C LYS A 40 25.65 -1.07 -10.66
N GLU A 41 26.58 -0.23 -11.07
CA GLU A 41 27.07 -0.16 -12.45
C GLU A 41 28.06 -1.27 -12.85
N MET A 42 28.59 -2.02 -11.89
CA MET A 42 29.49 -3.15 -12.17
C MET A 42 28.79 -4.22 -13.02
N PRO A 43 29.49 -4.92 -13.92
CA PRO A 43 28.95 -6.08 -14.62
C PRO A 43 28.47 -7.16 -13.65
N ARG A 44 27.27 -7.70 -13.89
CA ARG A 44 26.73 -8.80 -13.05
C ARG A 44 27.69 -9.98 -12.98
N GLY A 45 27.92 -10.50 -11.78
CA GLY A 45 28.81 -11.63 -11.52
C GLY A 45 29.42 -11.62 -10.13
N ALA A 46 30.27 -12.58 -9.84
CA ALA A 46 30.82 -12.83 -8.49
C ALA A 46 31.54 -11.60 -7.89
N ALA A 47 32.27 -10.83 -8.70
CA ALA A 47 32.96 -9.62 -8.23
C ALA A 47 32.00 -8.53 -7.74
N ARG A 48 30.90 -8.30 -8.50
CA ARG A 48 29.83 -7.36 -8.12
C ARG A 48 29.16 -7.82 -6.83
N THR A 49 28.77 -9.09 -6.76
CA THR A 49 28.12 -9.67 -5.59
C THR A 49 29.00 -9.55 -4.34
N ALA A 50 30.30 -9.79 -4.46
CA ALA A 50 31.24 -9.64 -3.34
C ALA A 50 31.37 -8.17 -2.88
N ALA A 51 31.51 -7.23 -3.85
CA ALA A 51 31.59 -5.81 -3.54
C ALA A 51 30.30 -5.29 -2.88
N GLY A 52 29.14 -5.75 -3.34
CA GLY A 52 27.84 -5.42 -2.75
C GLY A 52 27.68 -5.99 -1.35
N ALA A 53 28.09 -7.22 -1.12
CA ALA A 53 28.05 -7.85 0.21
C ALA A 53 28.94 -7.10 1.22
N GLU A 54 30.17 -6.74 0.82
CA GLU A 54 31.06 -5.94 1.65
C GLU A 54 30.47 -4.58 2.02
N LEU A 55 29.85 -3.89 1.05
CA LEU A 55 29.18 -2.63 1.30
C LEU A 55 28.01 -2.79 2.27
N LEU A 56 27.19 -3.82 2.09
CA LEU A 56 26.06 -4.09 2.95
C LEU A 56 26.51 -4.42 4.39
N GLU A 57 27.60 -5.17 4.58
CA GLU A 57 28.19 -5.40 5.91
C GLU A 57 28.60 -4.07 6.59
N GLN A 58 29.23 -3.16 5.84
CA GLN A 58 29.61 -1.85 6.35
C GLN A 58 28.38 -1.01 6.74
N LEU A 59 27.33 -1.05 5.94
CA LEU A 59 26.06 -0.37 6.24
C LEU A 59 25.38 -0.99 7.48
N CYS A 60 25.37 -2.31 7.62
CA CYS A 60 24.79 -2.99 8.77
C CYS A 60 25.53 -2.74 10.08
N ALA A 61 26.81 -2.40 10.02
CA ALA A 61 27.62 -2.06 11.19
C ALA A 61 27.36 -0.64 11.74
N LEU A 62 26.60 0.19 11.03
CA LEU A 62 26.24 1.53 11.51
C LEU A 62 25.19 1.44 12.62
N GLU A 63 25.36 2.25 13.66
CA GLU A 63 24.40 2.33 14.75
C GLU A 63 23.11 3.04 14.31
N ASN A 64 21.97 2.47 14.69
CA ASN A 64 20.65 3.09 14.47
C ASN A 64 20.21 3.85 15.73
N PRO A 65 20.25 5.20 15.74
CA PRO A 65 19.92 6.00 16.92
C PRO A 65 18.43 5.95 17.28
N GLN A 66 17.55 5.70 16.32
CA GLN A 66 16.09 5.70 16.49
C GLN A 66 15.49 4.28 16.70
N GLY A 67 16.32 3.25 16.66
CA GLY A 67 15.85 1.87 16.68
C GLY A 67 15.00 1.46 17.89
N LYS A 68 15.08 2.21 19.00
CA LYS A 68 14.31 1.95 20.23
C LYS A 68 12.88 2.52 20.19
N ASP A 69 12.64 3.53 19.38
CA ASP A 69 11.34 4.21 19.27
C ASP A 69 10.43 3.53 18.21
N GLU A 70 11.01 2.67 17.35
CA GLU A 70 10.33 1.96 16.28
C GLU A 70 10.56 0.43 16.36
N PRO A 71 10.00 -0.28 17.36
CA PRO A 71 10.11 -1.73 17.47
C PRO A 71 9.37 -2.44 16.33
N SER A 72 9.87 -3.59 15.86
CA SER A 72 9.17 -4.42 14.86
C SER A 72 8.47 -5.63 15.48
N ASP A 73 8.80 -6.00 16.72
CA ASP A 73 8.13 -7.09 17.43
C ASP A 73 6.82 -6.63 18.07
N LEU A 74 5.82 -7.51 18.08
CA LEU A 74 4.47 -7.18 18.57
C LEU A 74 4.46 -6.72 20.05
N PRO A 75 5.20 -7.36 20.98
CA PRO A 75 5.26 -6.89 22.35
C PRO A 75 5.80 -5.47 22.49
N GLY A 76 6.87 -5.14 21.74
CA GLY A 76 7.46 -3.79 21.70
C GLY A 76 6.49 -2.76 21.12
N ILE A 77 5.80 -3.09 20.03
CA ILE A 77 4.77 -2.24 19.42
C ILE A 77 3.64 -1.97 20.42
N LYS A 78 3.07 -3.01 21.05
CA LYS A 78 2.01 -2.85 22.05
C LYS A 78 2.45 -1.99 23.25
N ALA A 79 3.67 -2.18 23.72
CA ALA A 79 4.21 -1.38 24.81
C ALA A 79 4.40 0.11 24.47
N ALA A 80 4.65 0.42 23.19
CA ALA A 80 4.85 1.78 22.69
C ALA A 80 3.55 2.45 22.19
N SER A 81 2.47 1.69 22.05
CA SER A 81 1.14 2.11 21.58
C SER A 81 0.20 2.48 22.72
N VAL A 82 -0.95 3.09 22.40
CA VAL A 82 -1.98 3.43 23.41
C VAL A 82 -2.98 2.31 23.62
N GLY A 83 -3.33 1.63 22.51
CA GLY A 83 -4.46 0.74 22.43
C GLY A 83 -5.81 1.46 22.46
N GLU A 84 -6.86 0.74 22.11
CA GLU A 84 -8.25 1.20 22.20
C GLU A 84 -9.15 0.04 22.59
N PRO A 85 -10.13 0.26 23.49
CA PRO A 85 -11.07 -0.78 23.86
C PRO A 85 -11.87 -1.29 22.67
N LYS A 86 -12.14 -2.59 22.63
CA LYS A 86 -13.03 -3.20 21.65
C LYS A 86 -14.45 -2.65 21.80
N GLU A 87 -15.06 -2.30 20.68
CA GLU A 87 -16.48 -1.96 20.59
C GLU A 87 -17.28 -3.21 20.19
N LYS A 88 -18.46 -3.38 20.78
CA LYS A 88 -19.34 -4.48 20.38
C LYS A 88 -20.05 -4.10 19.08
N ALA A 89 -19.81 -4.87 18.03
CA ALA A 89 -20.42 -4.67 16.72
C ALA A 89 -20.68 -5.99 16.01
N GLU A 90 -21.63 -5.96 15.09
CA GLU A 90 -21.90 -7.03 14.14
C GLU A 90 -21.39 -6.63 12.77
N ALA A 91 -21.03 -7.59 11.94
CA ALA A 91 -20.59 -7.34 10.58
C ALA A 91 -21.76 -6.85 9.72
N ASP A 92 -21.55 -5.80 8.95
CA ASP A 92 -22.53 -5.23 8.02
C ASP A 92 -22.15 -5.59 6.57
N CYS A 93 -22.99 -6.39 5.92
CA CYS A 93 -22.79 -6.82 4.53
C CYS A 93 -22.59 -5.67 3.56
N ASP A 94 -23.40 -4.64 3.67
CA ASP A 94 -23.37 -3.50 2.76
C ASP A 94 -22.06 -2.73 2.90
N LYS A 95 -21.58 -2.57 4.14
CA LYS A 95 -20.30 -1.92 4.43
C LYS A 95 -19.11 -2.73 3.94
N ILE A 96 -19.08 -4.04 4.19
CA ILE A 96 -18.02 -4.94 3.71
C ILE A 96 -17.99 -4.92 2.17
N TYR A 97 -19.15 -5.04 1.53
CA TYR A 97 -19.23 -4.97 0.07
C TYR A 97 -18.81 -3.59 -0.46
N GLY A 98 -19.21 -2.52 0.23
CA GLY A 98 -18.77 -1.15 -0.07
C GLY A 98 -17.25 -0.98 0.01
N ALA A 99 -16.59 -1.58 1.00
CA ALA A 99 -15.15 -1.56 1.14
C ALA A 99 -14.44 -2.30 -0.01
N TRP A 100 -14.88 -3.49 -0.37
CA TRP A 100 -14.38 -4.23 -1.53
C TRP A 100 -14.55 -3.47 -2.85
N LEU A 101 -15.75 -2.91 -3.09
CA LEU A 101 -16.01 -2.10 -4.28
C LEU A 101 -15.17 -0.83 -4.30
N GLY A 102 -15.07 -0.14 -3.16
CA GLY A 102 -14.27 1.07 -3.03
C GLY A 102 -12.79 0.83 -3.29
N ARG A 103 -12.24 -0.30 -2.78
CA ARG A 103 -10.87 -0.70 -3.05
C ARG A 103 -10.64 -0.96 -4.53
N CYS A 104 -11.46 -1.78 -5.16
CA CYS A 104 -11.36 -2.07 -6.60
C CYS A 104 -11.53 -0.81 -7.45
N ALA A 105 -12.47 0.07 -7.11
CA ALA A 105 -12.71 1.30 -7.85
C ALA A 105 -11.55 2.28 -7.74
N GLY A 106 -10.99 2.44 -6.54
CA GLY A 106 -9.83 3.29 -6.31
C GLY A 106 -8.59 2.77 -7.04
N CYS A 107 -8.30 1.48 -6.94
CA CYS A 107 -7.20 0.85 -7.65
C CYS A 107 -7.32 1.02 -9.18
N LEU A 108 -8.48 0.72 -9.77
CA LEU A 108 -8.73 0.88 -11.21
C LEU A 108 -8.53 2.34 -11.67
N LEU A 109 -8.79 3.32 -10.82
CA LEU A 109 -8.56 4.72 -11.15
C LEU A 109 -7.06 5.05 -11.22
N GLY A 110 -6.29 4.58 -10.24
CA GLY A 110 -4.86 4.90 -10.11
C GLY A 110 -3.95 4.09 -11.02
N GLN A 111 -4.25 2.81 -11.26
CA GLN A 111 -3.44 1.84 -11.97
C GLN A 111 -2.93 2.33 -13.36
N PRO A 112 -3.74 2.93 -14.25
CA PRO A 112 -3.25 3.33 -15.57
C PRO A 112 -2.21 4.45 -15.55
N VAL A 113 -2.10 5.18 -14.46
CA VAL A 113 -1.17 6.31 -14.28
C VAL A 113 -0.14 6.08 -13.18
N GLU A 114 -0.07 4.87 -12.66
CA GLU A 114 0.98 4.45 -11.73
C GLU A 114 2.37 4.73 -12.32
N GLY A 115 3.29 5.17 -11.48
CA GLY A 115 4.63 5.59 -11.90
C GLY A 115 4.69 6.94 -12.64
N TRP A 116 3.55 7.55 -12.98
CA TRP A 116 3.55 8.91 -13.51
C TRP A 116 3.80 9.93 -12.41
N ARG A 117 4.39 11.05 -12.79
CA ARG A 117 4.56 12.18 -11.88
C ARG A 117 3.34 13.10 -11.94
N ARG A 118 3.05 13.76 -10.84
CA ARG A 118 1.90 14.65 -10.62
C ARG A 118 1.63 15.61 -11.79
N ALA A 119 2.67 16.24 -12.32
CA ALA A 119 2.52 17.18 -13.43
C ALA A 119 1.93 16.53 -14.70
N ARG A 120 2.29 15.27 -14.96
CA ARG A 120 1.78 14.51 -16.11
C ARG A 120 0.33 14.09 -15.90
N ILE A 121 -0.01 13.60 -14.69
CA ILE A 121 -1.37 13.19 -14.32
C ILE A 121 -2.31 14.39 -14.41
N ASN A 122 -1.99 15.48 -13.71
CA ASN A 122 -2.83 16.67 -13.66
C ASN A 122 -2.96 17.36 -15.02
N GLY A 123 -1.90 17.34 -15.83
CA GLY A 123 -1.93 17.84 -17.19
C GLY A 123 -2.89 17.05 -18.07
N LEU A 124 -2.83 15.71 -18.02
CA LEU A 124 -3.76 14.83 -18.74
C LEU A 124 -5.21 15.10 -18.32
N LEU A 125 -5.51 15.03 -17.04
CA LEU A 125 -6.85 15.24 -16.50
C LEU A 125 -7.42 16.60 -16.92
N LYS A 126 -6.61 17.66 -16.83
CA LYS A 126 -7.03 19.01 -17.22
C LYS A 126 -7.33 19.12 -18.71
N GLU A 127 -6.46 18.60 -19.59
CA GLU A 127 -6.61 18.72 -21.04
C GLU A 127 -7.67 17.79 -21.62
N THR A 128 -8.04 16.73 -20.91
CA THR A 128 -9.18 15.87 -21.24
C THR A 128 -10.51 16.36 -20.65
N GLY A 129 -10.49 17.43 -19.85
CA GLY A 129 -11.67 17.97 -19.18
C GLY A 129 -12.17 17.11 -18.02
N ASN A 130 -11.32 16.24 -17.46
CA ASN A 130 -11.62 15.38 -16.31
C ASN A 130 -11.01 15.92 -14.99
N LEU A 131 -10.79 17.22 -14.90
CA LEU A 131 -10.41 17.92 -13.68
C LEU A 131 -11.29 19.19 -13.54
N PRO A 132 -12.15 19.32 -12.54
CA PRO A 132 -12.35 18.37 -11.41
C PRO A 132 -12.72 16.96 -11.87
N LEU A 133 -12.29 15.95 -11.07
CA LEU A 133 -12.50 14.55 -11.42
C LEU A 133 -13.99 14.21 -11.52
N GLN A 134 -14.37 13.50 -12.58
CA GLN A 134 -15.77 13.10 -12.83
C GLN A 134 -15.91 11.62 -13.20
N ASN A 135 -14.82 11.01 -13.67
CA ASN A 135 -14.84 9.65 -14.20
C ASN A 135 -13.43 9.05 -14.18
N TYR A 136 -13.33 7.76 -14.45
CA TYR A 136 -12.08 7.08 -14.75
C TYR A 136 -11.33 7.71 -15.93
N ILE A 137 -10.06 7.38 -16.05
CA ILE A 137 -9.19 7.88 -17.12
C ILE A 137 -9.34 6.98 -18.37
N SER A 138 -9.53 7.59 -19.52
CA SER A 138 -9.62 6.90 -20.82
C SER A 138 -8.39 7.13 -21.66
N SER A 139 -7.97 6.12 -22.44
CA SER A 139 -6.98 6.30 -23.50
C SER A 139 -7.56 6.80 -24.83
N ASP A 140 -8.89 6.86 -24.96
CA ASP A 140 -9.59 7.42 -26.13
C ASP A 140 -9.67 8.95 -26.06
N ILE A 141 -8.51 9.60 -26.21
CA ILE A 141 -8.32 11.05 -26.04
C ILE A 141 -7.76 11.76 -27.30
N GLY A 142 -7.77 11.08 -28.41
CA GLY A 142 -7.20 11.58 -29.67
C GLY A 142 -5.67 11.53 -29.75
N PRO A 143 -5.12 11.52 -30.96
CA PRO A 143 -3.69 11.20 -31.20
C PRO A 143 -2.74 12.23 -30.60
N VAL A 144 -3.10 13.52 -30.61
CA VAL A 144 -2.23 14.60 -30.11
C VAL A 144 -1.99 14.48 -28.60
N LEU A 145 -3.05 14.23 -27.82
CA LEU A 145 -2.93 14.05 -26.36
C LEU A 145 -2.26 12.72 -26.02
N ARG A 146 -2.59 11.65 -26.77
CA ARG A 146 -1.90 10.35 -26.61
C ARG A 146 -0.38 10.47 -26.78
N GLU A 147 0.07 11.18 -27.82
CA GLU A 147 1.49 11.42 -28.05
C GLU A 147 2.09 12.30 -26.95
N LYS A 148 1.44 13.42 -26.62
CA LYS A 148 1.90 14.38 -25.61
C LYS A 148 2.14 13.74 -24.26
N TYR A 149 1.19 12.90 -23.81
CA TYR A 149 1.23 12.24 -22.51
C TYR A 149 1.76 10.81 -22.60
N ASN A 150 2.28 10.36 -23.74
CA ASN A 150 2.76 8.99 -23.97
C ASN A 150 1.77 7.93 -23.47
N VAL A 151 0.48 8.11 -23.80
CA VAL A 151 -0.59 7.16 -23.41
C VAL A 151 -0.50 5.93 -24.30
N ARG A 152 -0.35 4.76 -23.68
CA ARG A 152 -0.22 3.46 -24.35
C ARG A 152 -1.37 2.55 -23.93
N ASP A 153 -1.80 1.66 -24.84
CA ASP A 153 -2.81 0.63 -24.55
C ASP A 153 -2.17 -0.76 -24.38
N ASP A 154 -0.92 -0.89 -24.83
CA ASP A 154 -0.18 -2.13 -24.88
C ASP A 154 0.48 -2.44 -23.52
N GLY A 155 0.20 -3.61 -23.04
CA GLY A 155 0.91 -4.26 -21.96
C GLY A 155 0.78 -3.58 -20.60
N HIS A 156 0.50 -4.36 -19.61
CA HIS A 156 0.57 -3.94 -18.23
C HIS A 156 1.32 -5.00 -17.39
N ALA A 157 1.58 -4.68 -16.14
CA ALA A 157 2.01 -5.65 -15.14
C ALA A 157 1.14 -6.93 -15.18
N TYR A 158 1.64 -7.99 -14.62
CA TYR A 158 0.91 -9.27 -14.46
C TYR A 158 0.50 -9.95 -15.77
N GLY A 159 1.10 -9.59 -16.91
CA GLY A 159 0.83 -10.22 -18.20
C GLY A 159 -0.46 -9.77 -18.87
N ALA A 160 -1.08 -8.69 -18.43
CA ALA A 160 -2.25 -8.11 -19.10
C ALA A 160 -1.92 -7.69 -20.54
N GLU A 161 -2.85 -7.97 -21.48
CA GLU A 161 -2.68 -7.57 -22.87
C GLU A 161 -2.81 -6.06 -23.07
N LYS A 162 -3.59 -5.40 -22.21
CA LYS A 162 -3.88 -3.97 -22.27
C LYS A 162 -3.77 -3.30 -20.92
N THR A 163 -3.38 -2.05 -20.93
CA THR A 163 -3.43 -1.16 -19.76
C THR A 163 -4.87 -0.97 -19.27
N GLY A 164 -5.06 -0.82 -17.97
CA GLY A 164 -6.34 -0.69 -17.28
C GLY A 164 -7.13 0.61 -17.55
N TRP A 165 -6.95 1.25 -18.73
CA TRP A 165 -7.80 2.39 -19.12
C TRP A 165 -9.26 1.96 -19.19
N ILE A 166 -10.18 2.83 -18.75
CA ILE A 166 -11.60 2.47 -18.63
C ILE A 166 -12.22 1.96 -19.93
N ASN A 167 -11.74 2.42 -21.07
CA ASN A 167 -12.20 1.96 -22.38
C ASN A 167 -11.63 0.59 -22.81
N ASN A 168 -10.66 0.06 -22.07
CA ASN A 168 -10.01 -1.23 -22.35
C ASN A 168 -10.51 -2.38 -21.46
N VAL A 169 -11.18 -2.08 -20.34
CA VAL A 169 -11.53 -3.05 -19.31
C VAL A 169 -13.03 -3.05 -19.02
N SER A 170 -13.53 -4.16 -18.49
CA SER A 170 -14.91 -4.31 -18.03
C SER A 170 -15.00 -5.06 -16.69
N TYR A 171 -13.92 -4.99 -15.91
CA TYR A 171 -13.75 -5.54 -14.55
C TYR A 171 -12.50 -4.90 -13.94
N MET A 172 -12.26 -5.07 -12.65
CA MET A 172 -10.98 -4.71 -12.05
C MET A 172 -9.91 -5.66 -12.57
N PRO A 173 -8.93 -5.19 -13.37
CA PRO A 173 -7.79 -6.01 -13.82
C PRO A 173 -6.99 -6.51 -12.62
N GLU A 174 -6.11 -7.48 -12.87
CA GLU A 174 -5.19 -7.94 -11.85
C GLU A 174 -4.27 -6.80 -11.38
N ASP A 175 -4.09 -6.74 -10.06
CA ASP A 175 -3.23 -5.80 -9.38
C ASP A 175 -2.79 -6.37 -8.04
N ASP A 176 -1.59 -6.02 -7.54
CA ASP A 176 -1.15 -6.49 -6.22
C ASP A 176 -1.99 -5.90 -5.09
N ASP A 177 -2.48 -4.67 -5.21
CA ASP A 177 -3.44 -4.09 -4.28
C ASP A 177 -4.68 -4.96 -4.02
N THR A 178 -5.23 -5.58 -5.07
CA THR A 178 -6.38 -6.47 -4.94
C THR A 178 -5.98 -7.91 -4.65
N ASN A 179 -4.86 -8.39 -5.20
CA ASN A 179 -4.32 -9.71 -4.91
C ASN A 179 -4.05 -9.91 -3.43
N TYR A 180 -3.49 -8.90 -2.73
CA TYR A 180 -3.20 -9.02 -1.30
C TYR A 180 -4.45 -9.12 -0.44
N THR A 181 -5.53 -8.44 -0.78
CA THR A 181 -6.81 -8.62 -0.08
C THR A 181 -7.37 -10.03 -0.29
N LEU A 182 -7.24 -10.60 -1.51
CA LEU A 182 -7.69 -11.95 -1.84
C LEU A 182 -6.83 -13.04 -1.21
N ILE A 183 -5.49 -12.87 -1.16
CA ILE A 183 -4.61 -13.85 -0.50
C ILE A 183 -4.81 -13.84 1.02
N ALA A 184 -5.11 -12.68 1.63
CA ALA A 184 -5.46 -12.59 3.03
C ALA A 184 -6.79 -13.28 3.34
N LEU A 185 -7.80 -13.18 2.45
CA LEU A 185 -9.05 -13.94 2.56
C LEU A 185 -8.77 -15.45 2.57
N LYS A 186 -7.95 -15.93 1.62
CA LYS A 186 -7.54 -17.33 1.56
C LYS A 186 -6.77 -17.78 2.80
N LEU A 187 -5.88 -16.93 3.32
CA LEU A 187 -5.12 -17.18 4.54
C LEU A 187 -6.03 -17.44 5.74
N VAL A 188 -6.98 -16.54 5.99
CA VAL A 188 -7.88 -16.66 7.13
C VAL A 188 -8.87 -17.82 6.96
N GLU A 189 -9.34 -18.11 5.75
CA GLU A 189 -10.17 -19.28 5.48
C GLU A 189 -9.44 -20.60 5.75
N GLN A 190 -8.15 -20.66 5.46
CA GLN A 190 -7.36 -21.87 5.59
C GLN A 190 -6.81 -22.09 6.99
N TYR A 191 -6.29 -21.04 7.64
CA TYR A 191 -5.56 -21.13 8.91
C TYR A 191 -6.34 -20.54 10.09
N GLY A 192 -7.48 -19.88 9.84
CA GLY A 192 -8.24 -19.18 10.86
C GLY A 192 -7.62 -17.84 11.26
N ARG A 193 -8.24 -17.17 12.22
CA ARG A 193 -7.83 -15.82 12.68
C ARG A 193 -6.56 -15.82 13.51
N ASP A 194 -6.14 -16.97 14.02
CA ASP A 194 -4.92 -17.14 14.83
C ASP A 194 -3.69 -17.57 14.00
N PHE A 195 -3.73 -17.39 12.68
CA PHE A 195 -2.61 -17.70 11.80
C PHE A 195 -1.31 -17.04 12.29
N THR A 196 -0.19 -17.68 12.01
CA THR A 196 1.15 -17.21 12.36
C THR A 196 1.82 -16.54 11.15
N PRO A 197 2.93 -15.80 11.33
CA PRO A 197 3.75 -15.34 10.19
C PRO A 197 4.23 -16.48 9.29
N ASP A 198 4.51 -17.66 9.84
CA ASP A 198 4.90 -18.82 9.05
C ASP A 198 3.75 -19.33 8.18
N ASP A 199 2.50 -19.34 8.69
CA ASP A 199 1.30 -19.69 7.91
C ASP A 199 1.09 -18.70 6.76
N ALA A 200 1.29 -17.40 7.00
CA ALA A 200 1.20 -16.37 5.97
C ALA A 200 2.29 -16.57 4.90
N ALA A 201 3.51 -16.87 5.30
CA ALA A 201 4.61 -17.16 4.40
C ALA A 201 4.35 -18.42 3.54
N GLU A 202 3.85 -19.51 4.16
CA GLU A 202 3.45 -20.72 3.44
C GLU A 202 2.33 -20.44 2.45
N ASN A 203 1.30 -19.68 2.86
CA ASN A 203 0.20 -19.28 1.99
C ASN A 203 0.69 -18.51 0.75
N TRP A 204 1.66 -17.60 0.89
CA TRP A 204 2.26 -16.91 -0.24
C TRP A 204 3.00 -17.86 -1.18
N LEU A 205 3.87 -18.70 -0.64
CA LEU A 205 4.65 -19.66 -1.44
C LEU A 205 3.77 -20.64 -2.22
N MET A 206 2.61 -20.98 -1.69
CA MET A 206 1.66 -21.90 -2.30
C MET A 206 0.74 -21.25 -3.34
N ASN A 207 0.47 -19.94 -3.23
CA ASN A 207 -0.65 -19.35 -3.94
C ASN A 207 -0.34 -18.09 -4.75
N LEU A 208 0.84 -17.47 -4.59
CA LEU A 208 1.22 -16.27 -5.34
C LEU A 208 2.36 -16.58 -6.32
N PRO A 209 2.25 -16.18 -7.60
CA PRO A 209 3.36 -16.23 -8.53
C PRO A 209 4.44 -15.19 -8.14
N LEU A 210 5.70 -15.59 -8.04
CA LEU A 210 6.81 -14.71 -7.67
C LEU A 210 6.85 -13.39 -8.48
N LEU A 211 6.54 -13.45 -9.77
CA LEU A 211 6.59 -12.26 -10.65
C LEU A 211 5.38 -11.33 -10.50
N HIS A 212 4.40 -11.71 -9.68
CA HIS A 212 3.24 -10.87 -9.34
C HIS A 212 3.43 -10.10 -8.02
N LEU A 213 4.61 -10.21 -7.43
CA LEU A 213 5.01 -9.47 -6.24
C LEU A 213 5.99 -8.36 -6.62
N CYS A 214 5.97 -7.25 -5.89
CA CYS A 214 6.84 -6.11 -6.11
C CYS A 214 7.77 -5.89 -4.90
N THR A 215 8.79 -5.11 -5.06
CA THR A 215 9.65 -4.54 -4.00
C THR A 215 9.92 -5.46 -2.79
N ALA A 216 9.49 -5.06 -1.59
CA ALA A 216 9.74 -5.78 -0.34
C ALA A 216 9.20 -7.21 -0.34
N GLU A 217 8.03 -7.41 -0.93
CA GLU A 217 7.36 -8.69 -1.02
C GLU A 217 8.10 -9.66 -1.92
N ARG A 218 8.59 -9.18 -3.06
CA ARG A 218 9.41 -10.03 -3.96
C ARG A 218 10.71 -10.43 -3.30
N VAL A 219 11.38 -9.51 -2.61
CA VAL A 219 12.61 -9.82 -1.88
C VAL A 219 12.33 -10.83 -0.76
N ALA A 220 11.28 -10.61 0.03
CA ALA A 220 10.88 -11.54 1.09
C ALA A 220 10.53 -12.93 0.53
N TYR A 221 9.80 -13.01 -0.58
CA TYR A 221 9.47 -14.28 -1.23
C TYR A 221 10.75 -15.05 -1.66
N ILE A 222 11.73 -14.35 -2.23
CA ILE A 222 13.04 -14.94 -2.59
C ILE A 222 13.77 -15.44 -1.33
N ASN A 223 13.72 -14.68 -0.23
CA ASN A 223 14.30 -15.05 1.05
C ASN A 223 13.63 -16.32 1.60
N LEU A 224 12.30 -16.38 1.61
CA LEU A 224 11.53 -17.56 2.02
C LEU A 224 11.90 -18.80 1.19
N ALA A 225 12.01 -18.64 -0.14
CA ALA A 225 12.42 -19.73 -1.04
C ALA A 225 13.86 -20.21 -0.78
N GLN A 226 14.68 -19.40 -0.11
CA GLN A 226 16.03 -19.74 0.35
C GLN A 226 16.09 -20.20 1.81
N SER A 227 14.94 -20.49 2.42
CA SER A 227 14.82 -20.91 3.82
C SER A 227 15.24 -19.81 4.83
N VAL A 228 15.11 -18.55 4.47
CA VAL A 228 15.18 -17.42 5.39
C VAL A 228 13.75 -17.07 5.78
N PHE A 229 13.38 -17.42 7.02
CA PHE A 229 12.00 -17.34 7.52
C PHE A 229 11.72 -16.03 8.27
N PRO A 230 10.43 -15.69 8.55
CA PRO A 230 10.10 -14.52 9.36
C PRO A 230 10.73 -14.60 10.77
N PRO A 231 11.19 -13.47 11.34
CA PRO A 231 11.17 -12.12 10.77
C PRO A 231 12.37 -11.80 9.85
N GLU A 232 13.36 -12.69 9.72
CA GLU A 232 14.58 -12.45 8.96
C GLU A 232 14.31 -12.27 7.45
N SER A 233 13.22 -12.87 6.92
CA SER A 233 12.80 -12.71 5.53
C SER A 233 12.50 -11.25 5.17
N ALA A 234 12.01 -10.47 6.13
CA ALA A 234 11.74 -9.04 5.96
C ALA A 234 13.01 -8.18 5.97
N LEU A 235 14.10 -8.68 6.55
CA LEU A 235 15.33 -7.91 6.79
C LEU A 235 16.45 -8.23 5.78
N TYR A 236 16.59 -9.51 5.42
CA TYR A 236 17.72 -9.97 4.64
C TYR A 236 17.73 -9.36 3.24
N ARG A 237 18.68 -8.45 2.99
CA ARG A 237 18.85 -7.76 1.70
C ARG A 237 17.57 -7.08 1.19
N ASN A 238 16.73 -6.59 2.09
CA ASN A 238 15.45 -5.97 1.76
C ASN A 238 15.46 -4.45 2.06
N PRO A 239 15.90 -3.63 1.11
CA PRO A 239 15.92 -2.18 1.28
C PRO A 239 14.53 -1.53 1.26
N TYR A 240 13.51 -2.27 0.82
CA TYR A 240 12.12 -1.84 0.67
C TYR A 240 11.25 -2.09 1.91
N ARG A 241 11.87 -2.51 3.01
CA ARG A 241 11.22 -2.98 4.26
C ARG A 241 10.28 -2.00 4.96
N GLU A 242 10.28 -0.72 4.57
CA GLU A 242 9.34 0.30 5.05
C GLU A 242 8.52 0.94 3.90
N TRP A 243 8.50 0.30 2.72
CA TRP A 243 7.68 0.76 1.61
C TRP A 243 6.22 0.34 1.78
N ILE A 244 5.34 0.85 0.91
CA ILE A 244 3.89 0.80 1.06
C ILE A 244 3.27 -0.60 1.00
N GLY A 245 4.01 -1.60 0.50
CA GLY A 245 3.46 -2.92 0.18
C GLY A 245 2.76 -3.64 1.35
N ALA A 246 3.16 -3.41 2.61
CA ALA A 246 2.38 -3.92 3.74
C ALA A 246 1.10 -3.09 3.97
N GLN A 247 1.17 -1.76 3.85
CA GLN A 247 0.00 -0.90 4.06
C GLN A 247 -1.19 -1.29 3.18
N ILE A 248 -0.97 -1.75 1.96
CA ILE A 248 -2.03 -2.14 1.02
C ILE A 248 -2.64 -3.52 1.32
N ARG A 249 -2.13 -4.26 2.31
CA ARG A 249 -2.58 -5.63 2.63
C ARG A 249 -3.52 -5.73 3.83
N GLY A 250 -3.59 -4.71 4.66
CA GLY A 250 -4.32 -4.71 5.93
C GLY A 250 -5.84 -4.81 5.83
N ASP A 251 -6.41 -4.65 4.66
CA ASP A 251 -7.83 -4.44 4.44
C ASP A 251 -8.71 -5.57 4.98
N LEU A 252 -8.42 -6.80 4.60
CA LEU A 252 -9.22 -7.95 5.04
C LEU A 252 -9.28 -8.05 6.55
N PHE A 253 -8.15 -7.83 7.23
CA PHE A 253 -8.09 -7.95 8.69
C PHE A 253 -8.98 -6.91 9.39
N GLY A 254 -9.09 -5.72 8.80
CA GLY A 254 -10.05 -4.72 9.23
C GLY A 254 -11.50 -5.09 8.95
N TYR A 255 -11.79 -5.62 7.75
CA TYR A 255 -13.14 -6.02 7.36
C TYR A 255 -13.76 -7.07 8.28
N ILE A 256 -12.95 -8.04 8.71
CA ILE A 256 -13.42 -9.14 9.57
C ILE A 256 -13.39 -8.84 11.06
N CYS A 257 -12.98 -7.64 11.47
CA CYS A 257 -12.87 -7.21 12.87
C CYS A 257 -13.68 -5.95 13.19
N PRO A 258 -15.00 -5.87 12.88
CA PRO A 258 -15.78 -4.67 13.14
C PRO A 258 -15.71 -4.28 14.63
N GLY A 259 -15.20 -3.06 14.91
CA GLY A 259 -15.04 -2.52 16.26
C GLY A 259 -13.90 -3.13 17.08
N ASP A 260 -13.09 -4.02 16.52
CA ASP A 260 -11.96 -4.67 17.21
C ASP A 260 -10.61 -4.29 16.57
N MET A 261 -10.19 -3.07 16.86
CA MET A 261 -8.98 -2.49 16.28
C MET A 261 -7.70 -3.22 16.68
N GLU A 262 -7.66 -3.74 17.92
CA GLU A 262 -6.49 -4.47 18.42
C GLU A 262 -6.30 -5.80 17.68
N THR A 263 -7.36 -6.61 17.57
CA THR A 263 -7.29 -7.89 16.84
C THR A 263 -6.96 -7.67 15.36
N ALA A 264 -7.53 -6.64 14.72
CA ALA A 264 -7.21 -6.27 13.34
C ALA A 264 -5.72 -5.94 13.18
N ALA A 265 -5.17 -5.10 14.09
CA ALA A 265 -3.76 -4.73 14.10
C ALA A 265 -2.83 -5.93 14.35
N GLU A 266 -3.20 -6.88 15.22
CA GLU A 266 -2.39 -8.08 15.47
C GLU A 266 -2.33 -9.01 14.26
N MET A 267 -3.44 -9.21 13.55
CA MET A 267 -3.44 -9.99 12.31
C MET A 267 -2.60 -9.30 11.23
N ALA A 268 -2.74 -7.98 11.07
CA ALA A 268 -1.92 -7.19 10.16
C ALA A 268 -0.42 -7.28 10.50
N TRP A 269 -0.06 -7.22 11.80
CA TRP A 269 1.34 -7.43 12.20
C TRP A 269 1.88 -8.79 11.77
N ARG A 270 1.09 -9.87 11.91
CA ARG A 270 1.52 -11.23 11.54
C ARG A 270 1.76 -11.33 10.03
N ASP A 271 0.92 -10.72 9.22
CA ASP A 271 1.10 -10.67 7.77
C ASP A 271 2.26 -9.74 7.36
N ALA A 272 2.30 -8.51 7.90
CA ALA A 272 3.34 -7.53 7.56
C ALA A 272 4.76 -8.03 7.87
N SER A 273 4.94 -8.72 8.99
CA SER A 273 6.26 -9.11 9.51
C SER A 273 7.01 -10.10 8.63
N ILE A 274 6.37 -10.72 7.63
CA ILE A 274 7.04 -11.61 6.67
C ILE A 274 7.91 -10.85 5.65
N SER A 275 7.60 -9.57 5.40
CA SER A 275 8.24 -8.77 4.36
C SER A 275 8.64 -7.36 4.79
N HIS A 276 8.11 -6.85 5.89
CA HIS A 276 8.31 -5.47 6.36
C HIS A 276 8.74 -5.39 7.82
N VAL A 277 9.23 -4.20 8.19
CA VAL A 277 9.60 -3.84 9.56
C VAL A 277 9.12 -2.42 9.88
N LYS A 278 9.14 -2.04 11.16
CA LYS A 278 8.89 -0.65 11.61
C LYS A 278 7.68 -0.01 10.93
N ASN A 279 7.86 1.15 10.25
CA ASN A 279 6.75 1.90 9.63
C ASN A 279 6.04 1.13 8.52
N GLY A 280 6.69 0.16 7.85
CA GLY A 280 6.01 -0.76 6.95
C GLY A 280 4.96 -1.59 7.68
N ILE A 281 5.34 -2.24 8.79
CA ILE A 281 4.39 -2.96 9.65
C ILE A 281 3.30 -2.03 10.19
N TYR A 282 3.68 -0.85 10.67
CA TYR A 282 2.72 0.09 11.26
C TYR A 282 1.71 0.60 10.25
N GLY A 283 2.09 0.73 8.96
CA GLY A 283 1.18 1.08 7.88
C GLY A 283 0.03 0.08 7.75
N GLU A 284 0.33 -1.21 7.74
CA GLU A 284 -0.69 -2.26 7.68
C GLU A 284 -1.56 -2.30 8.92
N MET A 285 -0.95 -2.23 10.11
CA MET A 285 -1.68 -2.18 11.39
C MET A 285 -2.61 -0.96 11.46
N TRP A 286 -2.18 0.19 10.97
CA TRP A 286 -2.97 1.41 10.91
C TRP A 286 -4.19 1.26 10.01
N ILE A 287 -4.01 0.73 8.79
CA ILE A 287 -5.12 0.52 7.83
C ILE A 287 -6.13 -0.51 8.36
N ALA A 288 -5.67 -1.66 8.84
CA ALA A 288 -6.55 -2.68 9.41
C ALA A 288 -7.40 -2.13 10.56
N SER A 289 -6.77 -1.35 11.46
CA SER A 289 -7.46 -0.73 12.59
C SER A 289 -8.43 0.37 12.17
N MET A 290 -8.06 1.18 11.16
CA MET A 290 -8.99 2.18 10.59
C MET A 290 -10.23 1.52 10.02
N LEU A 291 -10.09 0.43 9.29
CA LEU A 291 -11.21 -0.30 8.69
C LEU A 291 -12.09 -0.96 9.74
N ALA A 292 -11.50 -1.57 10.77
CA ALA A 292 -12.24 -2.08 11.91
C ALA A 292 -13.06 -0.98 12.61
N LYS A 293 -12.51 0.24 12.72
CA LYS A 293 -13.21 1.40 13.27
C LYS A 293 -14.26 1.96 12.30
N ALA A 294 -13.98 2.03 11.01
CA ALA A 294 -14.89 2.52 9.97
C ALA A 294 -16.18 1.67 9.88
N ALA A 295 -16.08 0.39 10.21
CA ALA A 295 -17.26 -0.49 10.29
C ALA A 295 -18.30 0.00 11.32
N VAL A 296 -17.88 0.72 12.36
CA VAL A 296 -18.73 1.15 13.49
C VAL A 296 -18.80 2.67 13.69
N ASN A 297 -18.03 3.43 12.94
CA ASN A 297 -17.94 4.88 13.08
C ASN A 297 -17.84 5.53 11.69
N ASP A 298 -18.33 6.75 11.54
CA ASP A 298 -18.31 7.49 10.28
C ASP A 298 -17.55 8.83 10.35
N ASP A 299 -16.94 9.15 11.51
CA ASP A 299 -16.13 10.35 11.70
C ASP A 299 -14.66 10.09 11.32
N MET A 300 -14.22 10.65 10.20
CA MET A 300 -12.88 10.39 9.66
C MET A 300 -11.73 10.71 10.62
N PRO A 301 -11.71 11.86 11.33
CA PRO A 301 -10.70 12.11 12.34
C PRO A 301 -10.63 11.02 13.44
N THR A 302 -11.78 10.52 13.89
CA THR A 302 -11.86 9.43 14.87
C THR A 302 -11.31 8.12 14.29
N ILE A 303 -11.67 7.79 13.05
CA ILE A 303 -11.20 6.58 12.37
C ILE A 303 -9.67 6.58 12.25
N ILE A 304 -9.09 7.66 11.77
CA ILE A 304 -7.63 7.82 11.61
C ILE A 304 -6.93 7.69 12.97
N ARG A 305 -7.44 8.38 14.02
CA ARG A 305 -6.87 8.29 15.37
C ARG A 305 -6.96 6.89 15.97
N SER A 306 -8.03 6.16 15.68
CA SER A 306 -8.17 4.77 16.18
C SER A 306 -7.07 3.87 15.61
N GLY A 307 -6.75 4.00 14.32
CA GLY A 307 -5.60 3.32 13.73
C GLY A 307 -4.27 3.73 14.38
N MET A 308 -4.07 5.04 14.59
CA MET A 308 -2.86 5.56 15.23
C MET A 308 -2.65 5.04 16.67
N LYS A 309 -3.72 4.68 17.38
CA LYS A 309 -3.60 4.12 18.74
C LYS A 309 -2.99 2.72 18.76
N GLN A 310 -2.95 2.02 17.64
CA GLN A 310 -2.40 0.66 17.52
C GLN A 310 -0.92 0.64 17.09
N ILE A 311 -0.32 1.79 16.81
CA ILE A 311 1.08 1.93 16.40
C ILE A 311 1.90 2.75 17.40
N PRO A 312 3.24 2.61 17.43
CA PRO A 312 4.10 3.31 18.37
C PRO A 312 4.00 4.83 18.24
N LYS A 313 3.79 5.53 19.36
CA LYS A 313 3.59 6.99 19.40
C LYS A 313 4.75 7.84 18.89
N LYS A 314 5.95 7.29 18.90
CA LYS A 314 7.16 7.98 18.47
C LYS A 314 7.67 7.51 17.12
N SER A 315 6.86 6.71 16.39
CA SER A 315 7.21 6.31 15.04
C SER A 315 7.04 7.48 14.06
N ARG A 316 7.84 7.48 13.00
CA ARG A 316 7.74 8.46 11.91
C ARG A 316 6.33 8.50 11.32
N LEU A 317 5.67 7.35 11.18
CA LEU A 317 4.29 7.27 10.70
C LEU A 317 3.31 7.95 11.65
N TYR A 318 3.41 7.68 12.96
CA TYR A 318 2.53 8.33 13.94
C TYR A 318 2.69 9.85 13.94
N GLU A 319 3.92 10.34 13.92
CA GLU A 319 4.22 11.78 13.92
C GLU A 319 3.69 12.45 12.66
N GLU A 320 3.82 11.82 11.50
CA GLU A 320 3.28 12.35 10.23
C GLU A 320 1.75 12.42 10.25
N LEU A 321 1.09 11.34 10.66
CA LEU A 321 -0.36 11.32 10.76
C LEU A 321 -0.89 12.33 11.79
N ALA A 322 -0.17 12.53 12.89
CA ALA A 322 -0.50 13.56 13.89
C ALA A 322 -0.39 14.98 13.31
N GLU A 323 0.63 15.24 12.48
CA GLU A 323 0.77 16.52 11.78
C GLU A 323 -0.39 16.76 10.79
N ILE A 324 -0.76 15.75 9.98
CA ILE A 324 -1.88 15.86 9.04
C ILE A 324 -3.19 16.14 9.78
N LEU A 325 -3.45 15.44 10.89
CA LEU A 325 -4.62 15.70 11.74
C LEU A 325 -4.60 17.10 12.36
N SER A 326 -3.44 17.56 12.83
CA SER A 326 -3.28 18.89 13.41
C SER A 326 -3.57 20.00 12.40
N ARG A 327 -3.14 19.84 11.16
CA ARG A 327 -3.46 20.76 10.06
C ARG A 327 -4.96 20.80 9.77
N PHE A 328 -5.59 19.65 9.71
CA PHE A 328 -7.05 19.57 9.53
C PHE A 328 -7.80 20.30 10.65
N GLU A 329 -7.44 20.08 11.91
CA GLU A 329 -8.04 20.69 13.09
C GLU A 329 -7.77 22.19 13.20
N SER A 330 -6.64 22.65 12.69
CA SER A 330 -6.27 24.07 12.63
C SER A 330 -6.98 24.81 11.51
N GLY A 331 -7.68 24.08 10.63
CA GLY A 331 -8.46 24.66 9.54
C GLY A 331 -7.67 24.91 8.26
N ASP A 332 -6.50 24.27 8.09
CA ASP A 332 -5.77 24.30 6.83
C ASP A 332 -6.65 23.78 5.69
N THR A 333 -6.50 24.34 4.52
CA THR A 333 -7.13 23.86 3.30
C THR A 333 -6.43 22.60 2.76
N ALA A 334 -7.12 21.86 1.89
CA ALA A 334 -6.50 20.73 1.19
C ALA A 334 -5.23 21.15 0.41
N GLU A 335 -5.25 22.33 -0.23
CA GLU A 335 -4.11 22.83 -1.00
C GLU A 335 -2.91 23.19 -0.11
N GLU A 336 -3.13 23.75 1.08
CA GLU A 336 -2.06 24.02 2.06
C GLU A 336 -1.44 22.72 2.57
N THR A 337 -2.25 21.68 2.82
CA THR A 337 -1.78 20.36 3.22
C THR A 337 -1.06 19.62 2.09
N LYS A 338 -1.56 19.71 0.84
CA LYS A 338 -0.83 19.24 -0.34
C LYS A 338 0.55 19.91 -0.45
N ALA A 339 0.61 21.22 -0.26
CA ALA A 339 1.89 21.96 -0.30
C ALA A 339 2.86 21.49 0.79
N TYR A 340 2.37 21.19 1.99
CA TYR A 340 3.18 20.61 3.06
C TYR A 340 3.76 19.25 2.68
N ILE A 341 2.91 18.30 2.22
CA ILE A 341 3.34 16.96 1.83
C ILE A 341 4.39 17.03 0.71
N LEU A 342 4.12 17.83 -0.34
CA LEU A 342 5.02 18.01 -1.48
C LEU A 342 6.31 18.78 -1.13
N GLY A 343 6.28 19.58 -0.08
CA GLY A 343 7.48 20.26 0.46
C GLY A 343 8.38 19.33 1.27
N LYS A 344 7.81 18.26 1.82
CA LYS A 344 8.52 17.27 2.64
C LYS A 344 9.00 16.07 1.83
N TYR A 345 8.20 15.60 0.87
CA TYR A 345 8.47 14.41 0.08
C TYR A 345 8.60 14.76 -1.41
N ASP A 346 9.69 14.31 -2.03
CA ASP A 346 9.93 14.49 -3.46
C ASP A 346 9.43 13.26 -4.24
N GLU A 347 8.42 13.43 -5.09
CA GLU A 347 7.89 12.36 -5.96
C GLU A 347 8.92 11.83 -6.97
N ASN A 348 10.03 12.54 -7.21
CA ASN A 348 11.11 12.08 -8.08
C ASN A 348 12.14 11.20 -7.33
N ASN A 349 12.18 11.26 -6.02
CA ASN A 349 12.91 10.31 -5.21
C ASN A 349 12.09 9.03 -5.11
N GLN A 350 12.62 7.92 -5.64
CA GLN A 350 11.91 6.63 -5.67
C GLN A 350 11.58 6.12 -4.27
N HIS A 351 12.44 6.38 -3.27
CA HIS A 351 12.19 6.00 -1.88
C HIS A 351 10.99 6.77 -1.31
N HIS A 352 10.95 8.10 -1.49
CA HIS A 352 9.79 8.90 -1.05
C HIS A 352 8.51 8.53 -1.81
N TRP A 353 8.63 8.20 -3.11
CA TRP A 353 7.50 7.88 -3.96
C TRP A 353 6.70 6.67 -3.45
N CYS A 354 7.39 5.64 -2.96
CA CYS A 354 6.78 4.37 -2.55
C CYS A 354 6.83 4.14 -1.02
N HIS A 355 7.39 5.07 -0.22
CA HIS A 355 7.50 4.88 1.22
C HIS A 355 6.13 4.93 1.91
N THR A 356 5.94 4.08 2.93
CA THR A 356 4.69 4.01 3.72
C THR A 356 4.27 5.37 4.26
N VAL A 357 5.19 6.14 4.85
CA VAL A 357 4.86 7.40 5.56
C VAL A 357 4.35 8.49 4.61
N SER A 358 4.98 8.68 3.46
CA SER A 358 4.54 9.67 2.45
C SER A 358 3.16 9.35 1.89
N ASN A 359 2.91 8.07 1.60
CA ASN A 359 1.65 7.61 1.04
C ASN A 359 0.53 7.58 2.09
N ALA A 360 0.82 7.22 3.34
CA ALA A 360 -0.13 7.34 4.44
C ALA A 360 -0.59 8.79 4.67
N ALA A 361 0.32 9.77 4.54
CA ALA A 361 -0.04 11.19 4.60
C ALA A 361 -1.03 11.59 3.50
N ILE A 362 -0.86 11.06 2.27
CA ILE A 362 -1.77 11.30 1.14
C ILE A 362 -3.13 10.68 1.40
N VAL A 363 -3.18 9.41 1.85
CA VAL A 363 -4.44 8.72 2.20
C VAL A 363 -5.17 9.47 3.31
N ALA A 364 -4.49 9.83 4.40
CA ALA A 364 -5.07 10.59 5.50
C ALA A 364 -5.63 11.96 5.04
N MET A 365 -4.87 12.68 4.21
CA MET A 365 -5.32 13.94 3.61
C MET A 365 -6.57 13.70 2.75
N GLY A 366 -6.57 12.73 1.85
CA GLY A 366 -7.73 12.42 1.01
C GLY A 366 -8.98 12.14 1.82
N LEU A 367 -8.87 11.33 2.86
CA LEU A 367 -9.98 10.97 3.75
C LEU A 367 -10.51 12.17 4.56
N LEU A 368 -9.63 13.01 5.09
CA LEU A 368 -10.01 14.15 5.93
C LEU A 368 -10.67 15.27 5.13
N TRP A 369 -10.05 15.70 4.03
CA TRP A 369 -10.57 16.81 3.21
C TRP A 369 -11.58 16.35 2.16
N GLY A 370 -11.71 15.06 1.91
CA GLY A 370 -12.69 14.48 0.97
C GLY A 370 -14.14 14.59 1.41
N LYS A 371 -14.42 14.93 2.68
CA LYS A 371 -15.77 15.20 3.22
C LYS A 371 -16.77 14.06 2.99
N LYS A 372 -16.32 12.83 2.98
CA LYS A 372 -17.09 11.62 2.63
C LYS A 372 -17.63 11.62 1.19
N ASP A 373 -17.15 12.48 0.31
CA ASP A 373 -17.43 12.43 -1.12
C ASP A 373 -16.38 11.53 -1.78
N PHE A 374 -16.84 10.40 -2.36
CA PHE A 374 -15.95 9.41 -2.96
C PHE A 374 -15.15 10.01 -4.12
N THR A 375 -15.80 10.73 -5.01
CA THR A 375 -15.16 11.34 -6.18
C THR A 375 -14.10 12.36 -5.78
N TYR A 376 -14.41 13.23 -4.82
CA TYR A 376 -13.47 14.24 -4.36
C TYR A 376 -12.30 13.63 -3.56
N THR A 377 -12.55 12.57 -2.77
CA THR A 377 -11.49 11.82 -2.10
C THR A 377 -10.52 11.21 -3.12
N MET A 378 -11.05 10.58 -4.17
CA MET A 378 -10.24 10.02 -5.27
C MET A 378 -9.44 11.11 -5.99
N GLU A 379 -10.03 12.27 -6.26
CA GLU A 379 -9.32 13.41 -6.85
C GLU A 379 -8.14 13.87 -6.00
N LEU A 380 -8.37 14.00 -4.68
CA LEU A 380 -7.33 14.42 -3.74
C LEU A 380 -6.15 13.45 -3.73
N CYS A 381 -6.39 12.13 -3.70
CA CYS A 381 -5.35 11.12 -3.72
C CYS A 381 -4.63 11.07 -5.08
N LEU A 382 -5.38 10.95 -6.19
CA LEU A 382 -4.85 10.80 -7.53
C LEU A 382 -3.96 11.98 -7.96
N THR A 383 -4.40 13.22 -7.67
CA THR A 383 -3.71 14.44 -8.11
C THR A 383 -2.42 14.74 -7.35
N MET A 384 -2.14 13.99 -6.30
CA MET A 384 -0.85 14.04 -5.60
C MET A 384 0.27 13.33 -6.36
N GLY A 385 -0.05 12.40 -7.27
CA GLY A 385 0.94 11.47 -7.81
C GLY A 385 1.35 10.46 -6.74
N PHE A 386 2.65 10.16 -6.63
CA PHE A 386 3.15 9.08 -5.78
C PHE A 386 2.53 7.74 -6.21
N ASP A 387 2.22 6.86 -5.29
CA ASP A 387 1.64 5.55 -5.56
C ASP A 387 0.12 5.67 -5.72
N THR A 388 -0.32 5.86 -6.95
CA THR A 388 -1.69 6.31 -7.25
C THR A 388 -2.75 5.24 -7.05
N ASP A 389 -2.49 4.01 -7.46
CA ASP A 389 -3.38 2.86 -7.29
C ASP A 389 -3.49 2.47 -5.82
N CYS A 390 -2.37 2.33 -5.13
CA CYS A 390 -2.30 2.04 -3.71
C CYS A 390 -3.07 3.08 -2.87
N ASN A 391 -2.82 4.38 -3.11
CA ASN A 391 -3.45 5.45 -2.35
C ASN A 391 -4.95 5.55 -2.61
N CYS A 392 -5.38 5.45 -3.88
CA CYS A 392 -6.78 5.48 -4.23
C CYS A 392 -7.51 4.21 -3.78
N ALA A 393 -6.89 3.02 -3.88
CA ALA A 393 -7.45 1.78 -3.38
C ALA A 393 -7.69 1.83 -1.86
N THR A 394 -6.69 2.26 -1.11
CA THR A 394 -6.78 2.35 0.35
C THR A 394 -7.82 3.37 0.82
N ALA A 395 -7.80 4.60 0.25
CA ALA A 395 -8.80 5.62 0.57
C ALA A 395 -10.21 5.17 0.15
N GLY A 396 -10.33 4.52 -1.01
CA GLY A 396 -11.57 3.95 -1.52
C GLY A 396 -12.13 2.86 -0.62
N SER A 397 -11.27 1.98 -0.09
CA SER A 397 -11.63 0.92 0.84
C SER A 397 -12.20 1.48 2.16
N VAL A 398 -11.49 2.41 2.79
CA VAL A 398 -11.93 3.03 4.06
C VAL A 398 -13.24 3.79 3.86
N LEU A 399 -13.33 4.59 2.81
CA LEU A 399 -14.55 5.36 2.53
C LEU A 399 -15.72 4.45 2.11
N GLY A 400 -15.44 3.38 1.37
CA GLY A 400 -16.43 2.36 1.03
C GLY A 400 -16.99 1.64 2.25
N MET A 401 -16.15 1.35 3.26
CA MET A 401 -16.58 0.80 4.56
C MET A 401 -17.47 1.79 5.32
N VAL A 402 -17.19 3.09 5.25
CA VAL A 402 -18.01 4.11 5.91
C VAL A 402 -19.36 4.28 5.23
N LEU A 403 -19.39 4.35 3.91
CA LEU A 403 -20.57 4.65 3.11
C LEU A 403 -21.49 3.43 2.92
N GLY A 404 -20.91 2.23 2.79
CA GLY A 404 -21.59 1.06 2.27
C GLY A 404 -21.71 1.08 0.73
N ALA A 405 -21.99 -0.07 0.14
CA ALA A 405 -22.07 -0.24 -1.30
C ALA A 405 -23.18 0.60 -1.95
N GLN A 406 -24.30 0.75 -1.27
CA GLN A 406 -25.47 1.47 -1.78
C GLN A 406 -25.24 2.96 -1.96
N LEU A 407 -24.31 3.57 -1.22
CA LEU A 407 -24.01 5.02 -1.31
C LEU A 407 -22.78 5.31 -2.19
N LEU A 408 -22.08 4.30 -2.68
CA LEU A 408 -21.00 4.52 -3.65
C LEU A 408 -21.58 4.98 -5.00
N PRO A 409 -21.01 6.04 -5.64
CA PRO A 409 -21.50 6.50 -6.92
C PRO A 409 -21.35 5.47 -8.03
N GLU A 410 -22.41 5.22 -8.81
CA GLU A 410 -22.41 4.22 -9.90
C GLU A 410 -21.31 4.44 -10.95
N VAL A 411 -20.90 5.69 -11.17
CA VAL A 411 -19.80 6.00 -12.10
C VAL A 411 -18.50 5.27 -11.74
N TRP A 412 -18.30 4.97 -10.45
CA TRP A 412 -17.12 4.26 -9.97
C TRP A 412 -17.33 2.74 -9.83
N THR A 413 -18.55 2.29 -9.55
CA THR A 413 -18.83 0.88 -9.28
C THR A 413 -19.34 0.12 -10.51
N ALA A 414 -20.18 0.75 -11.35
CA ALA A 414 -20.75 0.08 -12.51
C ALA A 414 -19.70 -0.45 -13.51
N PRO A 415 -18.61 0.24 -13.82
CA PRO A 415 -17.59 -0.27 -14.76
C PRO A 415 -16.88 -1.55 -14.30
N LEU A 416 -16.86 -1.83 -12.99
CA LEU A 416 -16.30 -3.07 -12.43
C LEU A 416 -17.12 -4.31 -12.82
N ASN A 417 -18.40 -4.15 -13.14
CA ASN A 417 -19.34 -5.26 -13.41
C ASN A 417 -19.30 -6.33 -12.31
N ASP A 418 -19.14 -5.91 -11.06
CA ASP A 418 -19.00 -6.78 -9.89
C ASP A 418 -17.92 -7.86 -10.04
N ARG A 419 -16.79 -7.55 -10.72
CA ARG A 419 -15.73 -8.53 -10.99
C ARG A 419 -14.34 -7.98 -10.76
N VAL A 420 -13.48 -8.85 -10.23
CA VAL A 420 -12.04 -8.62 -10.06
C VAL A 420 -11.27 -9.83 -10.59
N LEU A 421 -10.20 -9.56 -11.35
CA LEU A 421 -9.25 -10.58 -11.79
C LEU A 421 -8.12 -10.69 -10.76
N SER A 422 -7.73 -11.92 -10.43
CA SER A 422 -6.65 -12.18 -9.49
C SER A 422 -5.69 -13.23 -10.01
N GLY A 423 -4.40 -13.04 -9.72
CA GLY A 423 -3.34 -14.03 -9.94
C GLY A 423 -3.18 -15.01 -8.77
N VAL A 424 -3.93 -14.86 -7.69
CA VAL A 424 -3.92 -15.80 -6.56
C VAL A 424 -4.51 -17.14 -7.00
N ASP A 425 -3.79 -18.23 -6.70
CA ASP A 425 -4.23 -19.58 -7.10
C ASP A 425 -5.63 -19.89 -6.60
N GLY A 426 -6.46 -20.41 -7.51
CA GLY A 426 -7.85 -20.80 -7.25
C GLY A 426 -8.88 -19.68 -7.37
N PHE A 427 -8.49 -18.42 -7.64
CA PHE A 427 -9.44 -17.32 -7.85
C PHE A 427 -9.68 -17.03 -9.34
N GLY A 428 -8.73 -16.45 -10.06
CA GLY A 428 -8.98 -15.98 -11.44
C GLY A 428 -9.96 -14.80 -11.46
N LEU A 429 -10.92 -14.78 -12.38
CA LEU A 429 -11.97 -13.76 -12.47
C LEU A 429 -13.15 -14.13 -11.56
N VAL A 430 -13.32 -13.42 -10.46
CA VAL A 430 -14.34 -13.68 -9.44
C VAL A 430 -15.29 -12.50 -9.27
N HIS A 431 -16.47 -12.76 -8.64
CA HIS A 431 -17.38 -11.69 -8.26
C HIS A 431 -16.92 -11.02 -6.97
N ILE A 432 -16.92 -9.68 -6.95
CA ILE A 432 -16.58 -8.88 -5.76
C ILE A 432 -17.61 -9.14 -4.64
N SER A 433 -18.88 -9.27 -5.00
CA SER A 433 -19.96 -9.63 -4.08
C SER A 433 -19.77 -10.99 -3.40
N ASP A 434 -19.22 -11.99 -4.12
CA ASP A 434 -18.90 -13.31 -3.53
C ASP A 434 -17.73 -13.16 -2.52
N MET A 435 -16.72 -12.33 -2.83
CA MET A 435 -15.61 -12.07 -1.91
C MET A 435 -16.10 -11.36 -0.65
N ALA A 436 -17.03 -10.41 -0.79
CA ALA A 436 -17.64 -9.73 0.34
C ALA A 436 -18.46 -10.69 1.21
N ALA A 437 -19.23 -11.59 0.61
CA ALA A 437 -20.00 -12.60 1.35
C ALA A 437 -19.10 -13.57 2.14
N ARG A 438 -17.98 -14.03 1.52
CA ARG A 438 -16.97 -14.87 2.19
C ARG A 438 -16.31 -14.13 3.33
N THR A 439 -15.97 -12.84 3.13
CA THR A 439 -15.39 -11.97 4.16
C THR A 439 -16.33 -11.83 5.34
N GLN A 440 -17.63 -11.60 5.08
CA GLN A 440 -18.62 -11.50 6.16
C GLN A 440 -18.71 -12.77 6.99
N ALA A 441 -18.70 -13.94 6.35
CA ALA A 441 -18.72 -15.22 7.07
C ALA A 441 -17.51 -15.41 8.01
N LEU A 442 -16.40 -14.73 7.77
CA LEU A 442 -15.23 -14.73 8.66
C LEU A 442 -15.35 -13.68 9.79
N ALA A 443 -16.23 -12.68 9.65
CA ALA A 443 -16.44 -11.63 10.63
C ALA A 443 -17.46 -12.03 11.72
N GLU A 444 -18.30 -13.02 11.44
CA GLU A 444 -19.29 -13.63 12.36
C GLU A 444 -18.63 -14.63 13.31
#